data_7dcec408dd5572e7c019135220c483c9
#
_entry.id   7dcec408dd5572e7c019135220c483c9
#
_cell.length_a   1.000
_cell.length_b   1.000
_cell.length_c   1.000
_cell.angle_alpha   90.00
_cell.angle_beta   90.00
_cell.angle_gamma   90.00
#
_symmetry.space_group_name_H-M   'P 1'
#
loop_
_entity.id
_entity.type
_entity.pdbx_description
1 polymer ?
#
loop_
_entity_poly.entity_id
_entity_poly.type
_entity_poly.pdbx_seq_one_letter_code
_entity_poly.pdbx_strand_id
1 'polypeptide(L)'
;NFTVTENIVLGMEPQAGMVLSLKGASQRIKKLSEQYGLNVEPDAKIEDISVGMQQRVEILKMLYRNAEVLIFDEPTAVLTPQEIQDLIRIMRHLICEGKSIILITHKLKEIKAVADRCTVIRRGKFIGTVDVKDTDQAKMAEMMVGRQVSFKVEKAAREPGKVILKIDKLQVKNSRKVLALKDFSIELRAGEILGVAGVEGN
;
A
#
# COMPACT_ATOMS: atom_id res chain seq x y z
N ASN A 1 -16.68 -15.46 -0.64
CA ASN A 1 -17.09 -14.97 0.71
C ASN A 1 -16.34 -15.70 1.83
N PHE A 2 -15.00 -15.71 1.76
CA PHE A 2 -14.17 -16.38 2.78
C PHE A 2 -13.95 -15.48 3.99
N THR A 3 -13.83 -16.09 5.18
CA THR A 3 -13.23 -15.45 6.34
C THR A 3 -11.73 -15.28 6.15
N VAL A 4 -11.09 -14.44 6.97
CA VAL A 4 -9.63 -14.29 7.00
C VAL A 4 -8.95 -15.62 7.19
N THR A 5 -9.42 -16.44 8.16
CA THR A 5 -8.88 -17.79 8.41
C THR A 5 -8.94 -18.65 7.17
N GLU A 6 -10.09 -18.76 6.53
CA GLU A 6 -10.28 -19.58 5.32
C GLU A 6 -9.38 -19.10 4.17
N ASN A 7 -9.25 -17.80 3.99
CA ASN A 7 -8.39 -17.22 2.96
C ASN A 7 -6.91 -17.56 3.18
N ILE A 8 -6.42 -17.46 4.42
CA ILE A 8 -5.01 -17.70 4.76
C ILE A 8 -4.65 -19.17 4.58
N VAL A 9 -5.52 -20.10 4.99
CA VAL A 9 -5.24 -21.53 4.94
C VAL A 9 -5.51 -22.16 3.57
N LEU A 10 -6.11 -21.43 2.64
CA LEU A 10 -6.47 -21.94 1.32
C LEU A 10 -5.24 -22.55 0.61
N GLY A 11 -5.34 -23.83 0.25
CA GLY A 11 -4.25 -24.61 -0.35
C GLY A 11 -3.21 -25.14 0.64
N MET A 12 -3.42 -24.95 1.96
CA MET A 12 -2.65 -25.52 3.07
C MET A 12 -3.56 -25.81 4.26
N GLU A 13 -4.73 -26.32 3.97
CA GLU A 13 -5.77 -26.56 4.98
C GLU A 13 -5.28 -27.57 6.04
N PRO A 14 -5.32 -27.19 7.33
CA PRO A 14 -4.91 -28.11 8.39
C PRO A 14 -5.94 -29.22 8.54
N GLN A 15 -5.47 -30.47 8.39
CA GLN A 15 -6.30 -31.68 8.52
C GLN A 15 -6.15 -32.26 9.92
N ALA A 16 -7.26 -32.50 10.60
CA ALA A 16 -7.35 -33.35 11.79
C ALA A 16 -8.07 -34.64 11.37
N GLY A 17 -7.32 -35.60 10.87
CA GLY A 17 -7.87 -36.79 10.20
C GLY A 17 -8.52 -36.44 8.86
N MET A 18 -9.81 -36.80 8.68
CA MET A 18 -10.61 -36.43 7.50
C MET A 18 -11.40 -35.11 7.63
N VAL A 19 -11.21 -34.37 8.73
CA VAL A 19 -11.97 -33.16 9.02
C VAL A 19 -11.06 -31.91 8.96
N LEU A 20 -11.54 -30.86 8.34
CA LEU A 20 -10.89 -29.55 8.29
C LEU A 20 -10.86 -28.91 9.70
N SER A 21 -9.69 -28.58 10.23
CA SER A 21 -9.54 -27.97 11.57
C SER A 21 -9.26 -26.47 11.50
N LEU A 22 -10.27 -25.67 11.20
CA LEU A 22 -10.14 -24.20 11.14
C LEU A 22 -9.86 -23.55 12.49
N LYS A 23 -10.30 -24.16 13.60
CA LYS A 23 -10.12 -23.61 14.96
C LYS A 23 -8.65 -23.48 15.36
N GLY A 24 -7.84 -24.49 15.06
CA GLY A 24 -6.39 -24.43 15.31
C GLY A 24 -5.67 -23.41 14.43
N ALA A 25 -6.11 -23.30 13.18
CA ALA A 25 -5.60 -22.29 12.23
C ALA A 25 -5.92 -20.87 12.71
N SER A 26 -7.18 -20.60 13.09
CA SER A 26 -7.61 -19.30 13.62
C SER A 26 -6.78 -18.86 14.82
N GLN A 27 -6.53 -19.76 15.77
CA GLN A 27 -5.68 -19.48 16.94
C GLN A 27 -4.22 -19.15 16.54
N ARG A 28 -3.65 -19.88 15.57
CA ARG A 28 -2.29 -19.61 15.08
C ARG A 28 -2.23 -18.26 14.34
N ILE A 29 -3.23 -17.97 13.53
CA ILE A 29 -3.35 -16.69 12.81
C ILE A 29 -3.45 -15.53 13.80
N LYS A 30 -4.26 -15.68 14.87
CA LYS A 30 -4.39 -14.67 15.92
C LYS A 30 -3.05 -14.40 16.61
N LYS A 31 -2.31 -15.45 16.99
CA LYS A 31 -0.97 -15.31 17.58
C LYS A 31 0.01 -14.57 16.65
N LEU A 32 0.04 -14.91 15.37
CA LEU A 32 0.88 -14.23 14.39
C LEU A 32 0.44 -12.75 14.22
N SER A 33 -0.87 -12.50 14.17
CA SER A 33 -1.40 -11.13 14.08
C SER A 33 -0.97 -10.28 15.28
N GLU A 34 -1.01 -10.81 16.47
CA GLU A 34 -0.56 -10.15 17.71
C GLU A 34 0.97 -9.95 17.71
N GLN A 35 1.75 -10.98 17.38
CA GLN A 35 3.22 -10.94 17.33
C GLN A 35 3.73 -9.84 16.40
N TYR A 36 3.13 -9.69 15.22
CA TYR A 36 3.57 -8.71 14.20
C TYR A 36 2.77 -7.40 14.23
N GLY A 37 1.86 -7.22 15.19
CA GLY A 37 1.05 -6.00 15.32
C GLY A 37 0.14 -5.74 14.13
N LEU A 38 -0.34 -6.80 13.46
CA LEU A 38 -1.17 -6.69 12.26
C LEU A 38 -2.62 -6.36 12.56
N ASN A 39 -3.10 -6.66 13.78
CA ASN A 39 -4.45 -6.38 14.26
C ASN A 39 -5.56 -6.89 13.32
N VAL A 40 -5.42 -8.13 12.86
CA VAL A 40 -6.38 -8.78 11.96
C VAL A 40 -7.25 -9.75 12.75
N GLU A 41 -8.56 -9.64 12.57
CA GLU A 41 -9.55 -10.55 13.17
C GLU A 41 -9.75 -11.80 12.30
N PRO A 42 -9.45 -13.01 12.81
CA PRO A 42 -9.50 -14.25 12.01
C PRO A 42 -10.86 -14.60 11.43
N ASP A 43 -11.95 -14.23 12.12
CA ASP A 43 -13.31 -14.57 11.73
C ASP A 43 -14.00 -13.49 10.88
N ALA A 44 -13.34 -12.33 10.65
CA ALA A 44 -13.84 -11.30 9.78
C ALA A 44 -13.90 -11.78 8.32
N LYS A 45 -14.90 -11.34 7.56
CA LYS A 45 -14.98 -11.64 6.13
C LYS A 45 -14.08 -10.71 5.34
N ILE A 46 -13.39 -11.23 4.34
CA ILE A 46 -12.50 -10.46 3.47
C ILE A 46 -13.23 -9.32 2.76
N GLU A 47 -14.49 -9.50 2.38
CA GLU A 47 -15.31 -8.48 1.71
C GLU A 47 -15.69 -7.29 2.62
N ASP A 48 -15.65 -7.47 3.94
CA ASP A 48 -16.09 -6.47 4.92
C ASP A 48 -14.93 -5.65 5.49
N ILE A 49 -13.67 -6.05 5.23
CA ILE A 49 -12.48 -5.35 5.73
C ILE A 49 -11.91 -4.38 4.71
N SER A 50 -11.23 -3.32 5.20
CA SER A 50 -10.58 -2.31 4.35
C SER A 50 -9.45 -2.91 3.50
N VAL A 51 -9.09 -2.24 2.41
CA VAL A 51 -7.98 -2.68 1.53
C VAL A 51 -6.66 -2.77 2.29
N GLY A 52 -6.38 -1.82 3.19
CA GLY A 52 -5.21 -1.88 4.07
C GLY A 52 -5.22 -3.10 4.99
N MET A 53 -6.40 -3.51 5.47
CA MET A 53 -6.54 -4.72 6.26
C MET A 53 -6.38 -5.98 5.41
N GLN A 54 -6.90 -6.01 4.18
CA GLN A 54 -6.69 -7.11 3.23
C GLN A 54 -5.19 -7.32 2.96
N GLN A 55 -4.42 -6.25 2.86
CA GLN A 55 -2.97 -6.32 2.70
C GLN A 55 -2.28 -6.96 3.91
N ARG A 56 -2.72 -6.64 5.13
CA ARG A 56 -2.23 -7.28 6.35
C ARG A 56 -2.57 -8.78 6.37
N VAL A 57 -3.72 -9.18 5.82
CA VAL A 57 -4.08 -10.59 5.63
C VAL A 57 -3.12 -11.30 4.67
N GLU A 58 -2.72 -10.67 3.56
CA GLU A 58 -1.73 -11.26 2.65
C GLU A 58 -0.34 -11.43 3.32
N ILE A 59 0.06 -10.49 4.19
CA ILE A 59 1.28 -10.64 5.00
C ILE A 59 1.12 -11.84 5.96
N LEU A 60 0.00 -11.93 6.67
CA LEU A 60 -0.28 -13.07 7.57
C LEU A 60 -0.24 -14.41 6.83
N LYS A 61 -0.74 -14.45 5.61
CA LYS A 61 -0.72 -15.64 4.75
C LYS A 61 0.70 -16.11 4.44
N MET A 62 1.61 -15.18 4.12
CA MET A 62 3.03 -15.50 3.93
C MET A 62 3.68 -16.00 5.23
N LEU A 63 3.40 -15.35 6.35
CA LEU A 63 3.91 -15.73 7.67
C LEU A 63 3.37 -17.09 8.13
N TYR A 64 2.09 -17.35 7.93
CA TYR A 64 1.45 -18.64 8.24
C TYR A 64 2.14 -19.79 7.50
N ARG A 65 2.61 -19.55 6.27
CA ARG A 65 3.35 -20.50 5.43
C ARG A 65 4.84 -20.61 5.79
N ASN A 66 5.30 -19.91 6.84
CA ASN A 66 6.71 -19.85 7.24
C ASN A 66 7.65 -19.41 6.11
N ALA A 67 7.21 -18.52 5.24
CA ALA A 67 8.05 -17.99 4.17
C ALA A 67 9.30 -17.32 4.77
N GLU A 68 10.48 -17.62 4.23
CA GLU A 68 11.74 -16.99 4.60
C GLU A 68 12.08 -15.80 3.69
N VAL A 69 11.59 -15.84 2.45
CA VAL A 69 11.69 -14.77 1.48
C VAL A 69 10.29 -14.25 1.18
N LEU A 70 10.06 -12.97 1.44
CA LEU A 70 8.80 -12.30 1.20
C LEU A 70 8.93 -11.34 0.01
N ILE A 71 8.01 -11.43 -0.94
CA ILE A 71 8.00 -10.55 -2.11
C ILE A 71 6.77 -9.65 -2.01
N PHE A 72 7.01 -8.34 -1.96
CA PHE A 72 5.99 -7.30 -1.95
C PHE A 72 6.00 -6.56 -3.28
N ASP A 73 4.92 -6.65 -4.03
CA ASP A 73 4.76 -5.94 -5.31
C ASP A 73 3.79 -4.77 -5.12
N GLU A 74 4.32 -3.53 -5.23
CA GLU A 74 3.58 -2.26 -5.03
C GLU A 74 2.68 -2.24 -3.76
N PRO A 75 3.18 -2.66 -2.59
CA PRO A 75 2.32 -2.92 -1.43
C PRO A 75 1.66 -1.68 -0.84
N THR A 76 2.03 -0.49 -1.29
CA THR A 76 1.57 0.78 -0.73
C THR A 76 0.68 1.57 -1.69
N ALA A 77 0.28 0.99 -2.83
CA ALA A 77 -0.42 1.71 -3.88
C ALA A 77 -1.75 2.33 -3.41
N VAL A 78 -2.45 1.66 -2.51
CA VAL A 78 -3.79 2.04 -2.01
C VAL A 78 -3.80 2.38 -0.51
N LEU A 79 -2.64 2.43 0.13
CA LEU A 79 -2.52 2.67 1.56
C LEU A 79 -2.46 4.17 1.87
N THR A 80 -3.05 4.54 3.01
CA THR A 80 -2.89 5.86 3.60
C THR A 80 -1.45 6.06 4.10
N PRO A 81 -0.97 7.30 4.26
CA PRO A 81 0.37 7.57 4.80
C PRO A 81 0.64 6.88 6.14
N GLN A 82 -0.38 6.77 7.01
CA GLN A 82 -0.25 6.09 8.29
C GLN A 82 -0.05 4.58 8.12
N GLU A 83 -0.84 3.94 7.26
CA GLU A 83 -0.72 2.51 6.95
C GLU A 83 0.62 2.17 6.29
N ILE A 84 1.18 3.09 5.47
CA ILE A 84 2.53 2.94 4.91
C ILE A 84 3.58 2.90 6.02
N GLN A 85 3.49 3.76 7.03
CA GLN A 85 4.41 3.75 8.16
C GLN A 85 4.29 2.45 8.97
N ASP A 86 3.08 1.95 9.17
CA ASP A 86 2.85 0.67 9.83
C ASP A 86 3.46 -0.48 9.04
N LEU A 87 3.27 -0.52 7.72
CA LEU A 87 3.86 -1.54 6.84
C LEU A 87 5.40 -1.51 6.88
N ILE A 88 6.03 -0.33 6.83
CA ILE A 88 7.47 -0.17 6.96
C ILE A 88 7.96 -0.72 8.29
N ARG A 89 7.23 -0.48 9.39
CA ARG A 89 7.56 -0.99 10.73
C ARG A 89 7.48 -2.52 10.77
N ILE A 90 6.45 -3.10 10.16
CA ILE A 90 6.29 -4.55 10.02
C ILE A 90 7.46 -5.15 9.22
N MET A 91 7.81 -4.57 8.06
CA MET A 91 8.93 -5.06 7.26
C MET A 91 10.25 -5.03 8.04
N ARG A 92 10.53 -3.96 8.78
CA ARG A 92 11.73 -3.88 9.63
C ARG A 92 11.74 -4.95 10.72
N HIS A 93 10.60 -5.23 11.34
CA HIS A 93 10.49 -6.29 12.34
C HIS A 93 10.79 -7.66 11.74
N LEU A 94 10.25 -7.95 10.57
CA LEU A 94 10.49 -9.19 9.82
C LEU A 94 11.99 -9.36 9.47
N ILE A 95 12.66 -8.29 9.06
CA ILE A 95 14.10 -8.30 8.79
C ILE A 95 14.90 -8.59 10.07
N CYS A 96 14.52 -8.01 11.22
CA CYS A 96 15.15 -8.31 12.51
C CYS A 96 14.98 -9.77 12.93
N GLU A 97 13.91 -10.45 12.49
CA GLU A 97 13.71 -11.89 12.70
C GLU A 97 14.43 -12.78 11.66
N GLY A 98 15.27 -12.20 10.80
CA GLY A 98 16.07 -12.93 9.80
C GLY A 98 15.33 -13.21 8.48
N LYS A 99 14.14 -12.64 8.26
CA LYS A 99 13.45 -12.76 6.97
C LYS A 99 14.12 -11.90 5.91
N SER A 100 14.10 -12.37 4.66
CA SER A 100 14.55 -11.61 3.50
C SER A 100 13.36 -11.00 2.77
N ILE A 101 13.47 -9.74 2.37
CA ILE A 101 12.39 -9.02 1.69
C ILE A 101 12.84 -8.54 0.31
N ILE A 102 12.02 -8.80 -0.70
CA ILE A 102 12.11 -8.19 -2.02
C ILE A 102 10.93 -7.22 -2.13
N LEU A 103 11.23 -5.92 -2.19
CA LEU A 103 10.23 -4.87 -2.36
C LEU A 103 10.29 -4.33 -3.77
N ILE A 104 9.19 -4.46 -4.52
CA ILE A 104 9.03 -3.87 -5.84
C ILE A 104 8.18 -2.61 -5.67
N THR A 105 8.74 -1.47 -5.99
CA THR A 105 8.04 -0.17 -5.91
C THR A 105 8.73 0.89 -6.76
N HIS A 106 7.96 1.90 -7.17
CA HIS A 106 8.49 3.10 -7.82
C HIS A 106 8.61 4.29 -6.85
N LYS A 107 8.26 4.11 -5.58
CA LYS A 107 8.25 5.16 -4.55
C LYS A 107 9.59 5.22 -3.80
N LEU A 108 10.47 6.09 -4.22
CA LEU A 108 11.84 6.21 -3.67
C LEU A 108 11.89 6.46 -2.17
N LYS A 109 10.88 7.11 -1.58
CA LYS A 109 10.81 7.33 -0.13
C LYS A 109 10.67 6.00 0.64
N GLU A 110 9.94 5.04 0.10
CA GLU A 110 9.78 3.72 0.69
C GLU A 110 11.08 2.92 0.62
N ILE A 111 11.74 2.94 -0.56
CA ILE A 111 13.05 2.32 -0.75
C ILE A 111 14.05 2.86 0.30
N LYS A 112 14.14 4.19 0.44
CA LYS A 112 15.02 4.84 1.42
C LYS A 112 14.68 4.48 2.87
N ALA A 113 13.42 4.14 3.15
CA ALA A 113 12.98 3.84 4.50
C ALA A 113 13.29 2.41 4.93
N VAL A 114 13.38 1.43 4.02
CA VAL A 114 13.44 0.00 4.41
C VAL A 114 14.51 -0.81 3.70
N ALA A 115 14.95 -0.43 2.49
CA ALA A 115 15.83 -1.25 1.68
C ALA A 115 17.32 -0.98 1.97
N ASP A 116 18.14 -2.04 1.95
CA ASP A 116 19.59 -1.94 2.01
C ASP A 116 20.18 -1.65 0.62
N ARG A 117 19.67 -2.33 -0.41
CA ARG A 117 20.10 -2.21 -1.80
C ARG A 117 18.92 -1.96 -2.72
N CYS A 118 19.13 -1.18 -3.77
CA CYS A 118 18.14 -0.93 -4.80
C CYS A 118 18.67 -1.36 -6.17
N THR A 119 17.96 -2.27 -6.81
CA THR A 119 18.21 -2.67 -8.21
C THR A 119 17.23 -1.95 -9.11
N VAL A 120 17.74 -1.22 -10.09
CA VAL A 120 16.92 -0.47 -11.04
C VAL A 120 16.77 -1.26 -12.35
N ILE A 121 15.52 -1.49 -12.73
CA ILE A 121 15.12 -2.08 -14.01
C ILE A 121 14.37 -1.01 -14.81
N ARG A 122 14.74 -0.82 -16.07
CA ARG A 122 14.09 0.16 -16.95
C ARG A 122 13.90 -0.42 -18.34
N ARG A 123 12.65 -0.41 -18.83
CA ARG A 123 12.29 -0.97 -20.16
C ARG A 123 12.81 -2.40 -20.35
N GLY A 124 12.65 -3.24 -19.34
CA GLY A 124 13.08 -4.64 -19.35
C GLY A 124 14.60 -4.86 -19.26
N LYS A 125 15.40 -3.80 -19.04
CA LYS A 125 16.87 -3.88 -18.92
C LYS A 125 17.32 -3.60 -17.51
N PHE A 126 18.28 -4.36 -17.03
CA PHE A 126 19.03 -4.08 -15.82
C PHE A 126 19.88 -2.82 -16.01
N ILE A 127 19.74 -1.84 -15.14
CA ILE A 127 20.47 -0.56 -15.18
C ILE A 127 21.62 -0.56 -14.19
N GLY A 128 21.42 -1.15 -13.02
CA GLY A 128 22.44 -1.24 -11.96
C GLY A 128 21.82 -1.50 -10.60
N THR A 129 22.69 -1.84 -9.65
CA THR A 129 22.35 -1.97 -8.24
C THR A 129 23.16 -0.95 -7.44
N VAL A 130 22.53 -0.30 -6.48
CA VAL A 130 23.14 0.70 -5.60
C VAL A 130 22.85 0.40 -4.14
N ASP A 131 23.76 0.77 -3.25
CA ASP A 131 23.52 0.79 -1.82
C ASP A 131 22.66 2.02 -1.47
N VAL A 132 21.52 1.77 -0.83
CA VAL A 132 20.51 2.82 -0.57
C VAL A 132 21.03 3.87 0.41
N LYS A 133 21.86 3.48 1.38
CA LYS A 133 22.47 4.40 2.35
C LYS A 133 23.38 5.45 1.68
N ASP A 134 24.10 5.04 0.62
CA ASP A 134 25.13 5.86 -0.05
C ASP A 134 24.60 6.57 -1.31
N THR A 135 23.33 6.38 -1.66
CA THR A 135 22.71 6.92 -2.89
C THR A 135 21.54 7.83 -2.54
N ASP A 136 21.50 9.03 -3.07
CA ASP A 136 20.37 9.95 -2.89
C ASP A 136 19.17 9.61 -3.79
N GLN A 137 18.02 10.22 -3.48
CA GLN A 137 16.79 9.99 -4.27
C GLN A 137 16.89 10.51 -5.70
N ALA A 138 17.66 11.58 -5.92
CA ALA A 138 17.81 12.16 -7.25
C ALA A 138 18.57 11.21 -8.17
N LYS A 139 19.63 10.58 -7.66
CA LYS A 139 20.40 9.59 -8.41
C LYS A 139 19.58 8.34 -8.73
N MET A 140 18.81 7.82 -7.76
CA MET A 140 17.90 6.70 -8.03
C MET A 140 16.83 7.06 -9.07
N ALA A 141 16.25 8.27 -8.97
CA ALA A 141 15.28 8.75 -9.96
C ALA A 141 15.89 8.87 -11.35
N GLU A 142 17.12 9.39 -11.44
CA GLU A 142 17.86 9.48 -12.72
C GLU A 142 18.05 8.10 -13.35
N MET A 143 18.43 7.09 -12.56
CA MET A 143 18.58 5.71 -13.04
C MET A 143 17.25 5.15 -13.56
N MET A 144 16.14 5.40 -12.86
CA MET A 144 14.80 4.94 -13.24
C MET A 144 14.29 5.59 -14.52
N VAL A 145 14.45 6.92 -14.66
CA VAL A 145 13.93 7.70 -15.78
C VAL A 145 14.92 7.73 -16.95
N GLY A 146 16.22 7.70 -16.68
CA GLY A 146 17.31 7.77 -17.69
C GLY A 146 17.74 9.17 -18.07
N ARG A 147 17.31 10.18 -17.35
CA ARG A 147 17.72 11.58 -17.46
C ARG A 147 17.63 12.25 -16.10
N GLN A 148 18.32 13.32 -15.90
CA GLN A 148 18.16 14.13 -14.69
C GLN A 148 16.71 14.54 -14.51
N VAL A 149 16.19 14.37 -13.30
CA VAL A 149 14.82 14.71 -12.92
C VAL A 149 14.87 15.91 -11.98
N SER A 150 14.32 17.03 -12.42
CA SER A 150 14.04 18.14 -11.51
C SER A 150 12.70 17.89 -10.82
N PHE A 151 12.72 17.80 -9.49
CA PHE A 151 11.49 17.71 -8.68
C PHE A 151 10.85 19.09 -8.46
N LYS A 152 11.50 20.18 -8.91
CA LYS A 152 10.95 21.52 -8.87
C LYS A 152 10.37 21.87 -10.23
N VAL A 153 9.09 22.18 -10.24
CA VAL A 153 8.43 22.76 -11.40
C VAL A 153 8.57 24.26 -11.27
N GLU A 154 9.34 24.88 -12.18
CA GLU A 154 9.37 26.33 -12.29
C GLU A 154 8.05 26.79 -12.92
N LYS A 155 7.20 27.37 -12.09
CA LYS A 155 5.92 27.93 -12.52
C LYS A 155 5.98 29.43 -12.34
N ALA A 156 5.80 30.16 -13.43
CA ALA A 156 5.63 31.61 -13.35
C ALA A 156 4.38 31.94 -12.53
N ALA A 157 4.48 32.92 -11.64
CA ALA A 157 3.33 33.43 -10.90
C ALA A 157 2.30 33.95 -11.89
N ARG A 158 1.07 33.50 -11.82
CA ARG A 158 -0.03 33.93 -12.67
C ARG A 158 -1.24 34.22 -11.80
N GLU A 159 -1.86 35.36 -11.97
CA GLU A 159 -3.10 35.68 -11.30
C GLU A 159 -4.25 34.85 -11.90
N PRO A 160 -5.10 34.20 -11.06
CA PRO A 160 -6.26 33.49 -11.54
C PRO A 160 -7.23 34.42 -12.28
N GLY A 161 -7.68 34.02 -13.45
CA GLY A 161 -8.63 34.75 -14.27
C GLY A 161 -10.09 34.59 -13.82
N LYS A 162 -11.03 34.76 -14.78
CA LYS A 162 -12.47 34.57 -14.54
C LYS A 162 -12.79 33.11 -14.11
N VAL A 163 -13.86 32.96 -13.34
CA VAL A 163 -14.41 31.62 -13.00
C VAL A 163 -14.89 30.94 -14.28
N ILE A 164 -14.41 29.73 -14.54
CA ILE A 164 -14.73 28.89 -15.69
C ILE A 164 -15.58 27.68 -15.35
N LEU A 165 -15.52 27.23 -14.09
CA LEU A 165 -16.38 26.19 -13.54
C LEU A 165 -16.79 26.56 -12.12
N LYS A 166 -18.07 26.48 -11.84
CA LYS A 166 -18.63 26.64 -10.50
C LYS A 166 -19.55 25.47 -10.21
N ILE A 167 -19.29 24.80 -9.11
CA ILE A 167 -20.16 23.79 -8.53
C ILE A 167 -20.67 24.35 -7.21
N ASP A 168 -21.95 24.28 -6.97
CA ASP A 168 -22.59 24.78 -5.76
C ASP A 168 -23.44 23.69 -5.12
N LYS A 169 -23.11 23.31 -3.88
CA LYS A 169 -23.84 22.32 -3.03
C LYS A 169 -24.18 21.01 -3.74
N LEU A 170 -23.23 20.48 -4.52
CA LEU A 170 -23.41 19.22 -5.22
C LEU A 170 -23.59 18.07 -4.23
N GLN A 171 -24.63 17.27 -4.46
CA GLN A 171 -24.88 16.04 -3.71
C GLN A 171 -24.89 14.85 -4.66
N VAL A 172 -24.16 13.78 -4.33
CA VAL A 172 -24.08 12.59 -5.15
C VAL A 172 -24.32 11.34 -4.29
N LYS A 173 -25.16 10.44 -4.77
CA LYS A 173 -25.37 9.13 -4.17
C LYS A 173 -24.51 8.09 -4.88
N ASN A 174 -23.90 7.17 -4.12
CA ASN A 174 -23.17 6.03 -4.66
C ASN A 174 -24.14 4.95 -5.21
N SER A 175 -23.58 3.86 -5.75
CA SER A 175 -24.35 2.71 -6.27
C SER A 175 -25.27 2.04 -5.22
N ARG A 176 -24.94 2.18 -3.93
CA ARG A 176 -25.75 1.70 -2.80
C ARG A 176 -26.80 2.72 -2.34
N LYS A 177 -27.04 3.80 -3.12
CA LYS A 177 -27.96 4.91 -2.80
C LYS A 177 -27.64 5.68 -1.51
N VAL A 178 -26.43 5.50 -0.97
CA VAL A 178 -25.95 6.27 0.17
C VAL A 178 -25.35 7.60 -0.34
N LEU A 179 -25.63 8.70 0.37
CA LEU A 179 -25.10 10.02 0.04
C LEU A 179 -23.58 10.05 0.25
N ALA A 180 -22.83 9.92 -0.83
CA ALA A 180 -21.36 9.85 -0.83
C ALA A 180 -20.71 11.23 -0.87
N LEU A 181 -21.35 12.21 -1.52
CA LEU A 181 -20.90 13.59 -1.56
C LEU A 181 -22.01 14.48 -1.04
N LYS A 182 -21.70 15.37 -0.09
CA LYS A 182 -22.66 16.24 0.61
C LYS A 182 -22.23 17.69 0.47
N ASP A 183 -23.10 18.53 -0.10
CA ASP A 183 -22.95 19.98 -0.17
C ASP A 183 -21.56 20.44 -0.67
N PHE A 184 -21.02 19.72 -1.66
CA PHE A 184 -19.71 20.02 -2.24
C PHE A 184 -19.79 21.25 -3.14
N SER A 185 -18.99 22.25 -2.78
CA SER A 185 -18.91 23.50 -3.55
C SER A 185 -17.45 23.79 -3.93
N ILE A 186 -17.23 24.23 -5.16
CA ILE A 186 -15.90 24.50 -5.68
C ILE A 186 -16.00 25.51 -6.85
N GLU A 187 -15.00 26.37 -6.97
CA GLU A 187 -14.81 27.26 -8.12
C GLU A 187 -13.45 27.01 -8.75
N LEU A 188 -13.39 26.92 -10.07
CA LEU A 188 -12.16 26.85 -10.85
C LEU A 188 -12.04 28.07 -11.73
N ARG A 189 -10.87 28.70 -11.71
CA ARG A 189 -10.58 29.93 -12.47
C ARG A 189 -9.67 29.67 -13.66
N ALA A 190 -9.75 30.50 -14.66
CA ALA A 190 -8.88 30.42 -15.83
C ALA A 190 -7.38 30.58 -15.41
N GLY A 191 -6.53 29.68 -15.89
CA GLY A 191 -5.10 29.65 -15.55
C GLY A 191 -4.76 29.11 -14.16
N GLU A 192 -5.74 28.61 -13.43
CA GLU A 192 -5.59 27.95 -12.12
C GLU A 192 -5.45 26.44 -12.28
N ILE A 193 -4.64 25.82 -11.41
CA ILE A 193 -4.64 24.38 -11.19
C ILE A 193 -5.22 24.13 -9.81
N LEU A 194 -6.39 23.52 -9.77
CA LEU A 194 -7.06 23.15 -8.53
C LEU A 194 -6.79 21.69 -8.21
N GLY A 195 -6.22 21.44 -7.05
CA GLY A 195 -5.99 20.08 -6.55
C GLY A 195 -7.19 19.56 -5.75
N VAL A 196 -7.65 18.35 -6.07
CA VAL A 196 -8.62 17.63 -5.26
C VAL A 196 -7.90 16.47 -4.59
N ALA A 197 -7.94 16.41 -3.26
CA ALA A 197 -7.31 15.36 -2.48
C ALA A 197 -8.35 14.62 -1.63
N GLY A 198 -8.14 13.33 -1.44
CA GLY A 198 -8.97 12.48 -0.61
C GLY A 198 -8.28 11.14 -0.34
N VAL A 199 -8.82 10.38 0.60
CA VAL A 199 -8.41 9.00 0.87
C VAL A 199 -9.57 8.06 0.56
N GLU A 200 -9.28 6.86 0.10
CA GLU A 200 -10.28 5.84 -0.17
C GLU A 200 -10.92 5.37 1.15
N GLY A 201 -12.25 5.29 1.18
CA GLY A 201 -13.01 4.84 2.34
C GLY A 201 -13.53 5.95 3.26
N ASN A 202 -13.40 7.21 2.87
CA ASN A 202 -14.07 8.34 3.55
C ASN A 202 -15.52 8.49 3.08
#